data_dcdee31d99fb4fe7dc260a713c0a9429
#
_entry.id   dcdee31d99fb4fe7dc260a713c0a9429
#
_cell.length_a   1.000
_cell.length_b   1.000
_cell.length_c   1.000
_cell.angle_alpha   90.00
_cell.angle_beta   90.00
_cell.angle_gamma   90.00
#
_symmetry.space_group_name_H-M   'P 1'
#
loop_
_entity.id
_entity.type
_entity.pdbx_description
1 polymer ?
#
loop_
_entity_poly.entity_id
_entity_poly.type
_entity_poly.pdbx_seq_one_letter_code
_entity_poly.pdbx_strand_id
1 'polypeptide(L)'
;MAALTVGCGCSSDKADETPVAPPEPDIFAYGYKLNDLEVVRDTVQSGDTFADIFLENGFSYTDIYNINRKAKKTYNFRKIKPKRPYTFLFSKDSLASPVAFIYQPSMLDYVVVNLKDSVYAKKNKKEVTLRTFEAQGVITSSLSETLEAQRLSPLLAYDLSDIYAWSIDFFRLEKGDRFKIVYTQKYVDDSIYVGLNRIHAAYFEHRKKPYYAIEFESDEVRGITEFFDEKGKNLRRAFLQAPVQFSRISSRYNKRRRISYYGHTKPHYGTDFAAAVGTPI
;
A
#
# COMPACT_ATOMS: atom_id res chain seq x y z
N MET A 1 94.90 -0.60 -21.82
CA MET A 1 94.09 -1.79 -22.09
C MET A 1 92.72 -1.53 -21.53
N ALA A 2 91.71 -1.27 -22.37
CA ALA A 2 90.35 -1.00 -22.01
C ALA A 2 89.53 -2.23 -22.32
N ALA A 3 88.79 -2.76 -21.33
CA ALA A 3 87.85 -3.85 -21.53
C ALA A 3 86.44 -3.27 -21.55
N LEU A 4 85.77 -3.38 -22.69
CA LEU A 4 84.36 -3.11 -22.85
C LEU A 4 83.54 -4.34 -22.37
N THR A 5 82.60 -4.14 -21.43
CA THR A 5 81.58 -5.12 -21.11
C THR A 5 80.24 -4.66 -21.70
N VAL A 6 79.73 -5.44 -22.65
CA VAL A 6 78.40 -5.26 -23.24
C VAL A 6 77.39 -5.89 -22.30
N GLY A 7 76.51 -5.07 -21.76
CA GLY A 7 75.32 -5.52 -20.96
C GLY A 7 74.12 -5.74 -21.88
N CYS A 8 73.62 -6.98 -21.95
CA CYS A 8 72.40 -7.35 -22.57
C CYS A 8 71.24 -6.94 -21.64
N GLY A 9 70.42 -5.93 -22.02
CA GLY A 9 69.20 -5.57 -21.37
C GLY A 9 68.03 -6.43 -21.89
N CYS A 10 67.47 -7.34 -21.06
CA CYS A 10 66.22 -7.97 -21.33
C CYS A 10 65.10 -7.01 -20.89
N SER A 11 64.42 -6.40 -21.84
CA SER A 11 63.15 -5.73 -21.59
C SER A 11 62.04 -6.80 -21.41
N SER A 12 61.59 -6.96 -20.20
CA SER A 12 60.36 -7.72 -19.88
C SER A 12 59.15 -6.84 -20.20
N ASP A 13 58.50 -7.11 -21.31
CA ASP A 13 57.13 -6.61 -21.58
C ASP A 13 56.21 -7.14 -20.52
N LYS A 14 55.92 -6.33 -19.50
CA LYS A 14 54.78 -6.54 -18.62
C LYS A 14 53.51 -6.16 -19.43
N ALA A 15 52.79 -7.18 -19.88
CA ALA A 15 51.43 -6.97 -20.37
C ALA A 15 50.62 -6.27 -19.27
N ASP A 16 50.11 -5.09 -19.60
CA ASP A 16 49.23 -4.29 -18.76
C ASP A 16 47.89 -5.03 -18.69
N GLU A 17 47.75 -5.92 -17.71
CA GLU A 17 46.46 -6.54 -17.41
C GLU A 17 45.54 -5.46 -16.86
N THR A 18 44.73 -4.86 -17.73
CA THR A 18 43.59 -4.02 -17.34
C THR A 18 42.71 -4.83 -16.38
N PRO A 19 42.43 -4.33 -15.17
CA PRO A 19 41.59 -5.05 -14.22
C PRO A 19 40.21 -5.29 -14.86
N VAL A 20 39.87 -6.55 -15.06
CA VAL A 20 38.53 -6.94 -15.49
C VAL A 20 37.55 -6.50 -14.38
N ALA A 21 36.68 -5.55 -14.71
CA ALA A 21 35.63 -5.12 -13.78
C ALA A 21 34.85 -6.33 -13.29
N PRO A 22 34.53 -6.43 -12.00
CA PRO A 22 33.71 -7.53 -11.49
C PRO A 22 32.42 -7.62 -12.28
N PRO A 23 31.92 -8.84 -12.56
CA PRO A 23 30.71 -9.02 -13.32
C PRO A 23 29.54 -8.32 -12.59
N GLU A 24 28.73 -7.60 -13.36
CA GLU A 24 27.52 -6.94 -12.80
C GLU A 24 26.60 -7.98 -12.19
N PRO A 25 26.00 -7.68 -11.01
CA PRO A 25 25.11 -8.60 -10.34
C PRO A 25 23.90 -8.92 -11.22
N ASP A 26 23.46 -10.17 -11.20
CA ASP A 26 22.26 -10.61 -11.91
C ASP A 26 21.01 -9.94 -11.35
N ILE A 27 20.26 -9.24 -12.19
CA ILE A 27 19.02 -8.56 -11.83
C ILE A 27 17.85 -9.42 -12.31
N PHE A 28 17.07 -9.91 -11.34
CA PHE A 28 15.84 -10.66 -11.62
C PHE A 28 14.61 -9.81 -11.31
N ALA A 29 13.71 -9.68 -12.28
CA ALA A 29 12.39 -9.09 -12.06
C ALA A 29 11.33 -9.78 -12.92
N TYR A 30 10.10 -9.85 -12.40
CA TYR A 30 8.94 -10.41 -13.10
C TYR A 30 9.12 -11.88 -13.53
N GLY A 31 10.11 -12.58 -13.00
CA GLY A 31 10.46 -13.96 -13.39
C GLY A 31 11.47 -14.07 -14.53
N TYR A 32 12.10 -12.97 -14.94
CA TYR A 32 13.10 -12.90 -15.98
C TYR A 32 14.42 -12.34 -15.47
N LYS A 33 15.53 -12.83 -16.04
CA LYS A 33 16.88 -12.22 -15.85
C LYS A 33 16.98 -11.01 -16.78
N LEU A 34 16.95 -9.81 -16.21
CA LEU A 34 16.89 -8.57 -17.00
C LEU A 34 18.21 -8.23 -17.69
N ASN A 35 19.36 -8.71 -17.15
CA ASN A 35 20.67 -8.48 -17.76
C ASN A 35 20.75 -8.93 -19.23
N ASP A 36 20.01 -9.98 -19.59
CA ASP A 36 20.01 -10.60 -20.91
C ASP A 36 18.92 -10.02 -21.85
N LEU A 37 18.16 -9.03 -21.37
CA LEU A 37 17.02 -8.47 -22.08
C LEU A 37 17.13 -6.96 -22.23
N GLU A 38 16.58 -6.44 -23.32
CA GLU A 38 16.29 -5.02 -23.47
C GLU A 38 14.99 -4.69 -22.74
N VAL A 39 15.01 -3.65 -21.90
CA VAL A 39 13.91 -3.29 -21.00
C VAL A 39 13.37 -1.93 -21.37
N VAL A 40 12.20 -1.91 -22.02
CA VAL A 40 11.50 -0.67 -22.38
C VAL A 40 10.42 -0.41 -21.32
N ARG A 41 10.57 0.68 -20.55
CA ARG A 41 9.62 1.09 -19.52
C ARG A 41 8.92 2.36 -19.92
N ASP A 42 7.61 2.38 -19.72
CA ASP A 42 6.80 3.58 -19.95
C ASP A 42 5.54 3.56 -19.06
N THR A 43 4.71 4.57 -19.21
CA THR A 43 3.50 4.81 -18.42
C THR A 43 2.33 5.08 -19.35
N VAL A 44 1.22 4.40 -19.11
CA VAL A 44 -0.03 4.59 -19.88
C VAL A 44 -0.45 6.06 -19.81
N GLN A 45 -0.59 6.69 -20.99
CA GLN A 45 -1.03 8.07 -21.09
C GLN A 45 -2.57 8.16 -21.05
N SER A 46 -3.08 9.39 -20.93
CA SER A 46 -4.52 9.62 -20.98
C SER A 46 -5.03 9.44 -22.41
N GLY A 47 -5.91 8.48 -22.60
CA GLY A 47 -6.47 8.15 -23.91
C GLY A 47 -5.90 6.88 -24.53
N ASP A 48 -4.74 6.39 -24.04
CA ASP A 48 -4.14 5.17 -24.56
C ASP A 48 -5.04 3.96 -24.36
N THR A 49 -5.08 3.15 -25.39
CA THR A 49 -5.64 1.80 -25.33
C THR A 49 -4.53 0.76 -25.31
N PHE A 50 -4.87 -0.46 -24.95
CA PHE A 50 -3.94 -1.58 -25.05
C PHE A 50 -3.40 -1.76 -26.47
N ALA A 51 -4.22 -1.47 -27.49
CA ALA A 51 -3.81 -1.58 -28.88
C ALA A 51 -2.79 -0.52 -29.27
N ASP A 52 -2.99 0.73 -28.85
CA ASP A 52 -2.06 1.82 -29.16
C ASP A 52 -0.68 1.53 -28.60
N ILE A 53 -0.59 1.12 -27.31
CA ILE A 53 0.67 0.76 -26.66
C ILE A 53 1.41 -0.34 -27.43
N PHE A 54 0.72 -1.35 -27.92
CA PHE A 54 1.34 -2.45 -28.66
C PHE A 54 1.74 -2.04 -30.08
N LEU A 55 0.93 -1.23 -30.77
CA LEU A 55 1.25 -0.71 -32.10
C LEU A 55 2.52 0.14 -32.07
N GLU A 56 2.66 1.03 -31.08
CA GLU A 56 3.85 1.85 -30.88
C GLU A 56 5.12 1.02 -30.65
N ASN A 57 4.96 -0.19 -30.12
CA ASN A 57 6.06 -1.14 -29.89
C ASN A 57 6.18 -2.20 -31.01
N GLY A 58 5.64 -1.92 -32.21
CA GLY A 58 5.87 -2.70 -33.43
C GLY A 58 5.02 -3.96 -33.62
N PHE A 59 3.97 -4.16 -32.80
CA PHE A 59 3.07 -5.32 -32.97
C PHE A 59 2.00 -5.07 -34.02
N SER A 60 1.62 -6.12 -34.73
CA SER A 60 0.50 -6.08 -35.67
C SER A 60 -0.85 -6.17 -34.95
N TYR A 61 -1.94 -5.71 -35.61
CA TYR A 61 -3.30 -5.90 -35.10
C TYR A 61 -3.67 -7.36 -34.85
N THR A 62 -3.13 -8.28 -35.67
CA THR A 62 -3.34 -9.72 -35.52
C THR A 62 -2.69 -10.22 -34.21
N ASP A 63 -1.48 -9.80 -33.93
CA ASP A 63 -0.78 -10.15 -32.68
C ASP A 63 -1.54 -9.63 -31.47
N ILE A 64 -1.93 -8.36 -31.52
CA ILE A 64 -2.69 -7.70 -30.45
C ILE A 64 -4.00 -8.44 -30.16
N TYR A 65 -4.74 -8.81 -31.19
CA TYR A 65 -5.97 -9.59 -31.05
C TYR A 65 -5.71 -10.94 -30.37
N ASN A 66 -4.69 -11.67 -30.82
CA ASN A 66 -4.33 -12.98 -30.28
C ASN A 66 -3.86 -12.87 -28.80
N ILE A 67 -3.02 -11.88 -28.49
CA ILE A 67 -2.51 -11.62 -27.14
C ILE A 67 -3.69 -11.30 -26.22
N ASN A 68 -4.55 -10.34 -26.61
CA ASN A 68 -5.70 -9.94 -25.81
C ASN A 68 -6.68 -11.10 -25.58
N ARG A 69 -6.95 -11.91 -26.59
CA ARG A 69 -7.83 -13.09 -26.50
C ARG A 69 -7.30 -14.10 -25.47
N LYS A 70 -6.00 -14.39 -25.48
CA LYS A 70 -5.36 -15.35 -24.56
C LYS A 70 -5.24 -14.79 -23.15
N ALA A 71 -4.92 -13.51 -23.02
CA ALA A 71 -4.73 -12.86 -21.72
C ALA A 71 -6.05 -12.48 -21.01
N LYS A 72 -7.16 -12.37 -21.73
CA LYS A 72 -8.47 -11.88 -21.23
C LYS A 72 -8.99 -12.62 -19.99
N LYS A 73 -8.71 -13.92 -19.88
CA LYS A 73 -9.11 -14.73 -18.72
C LYS A 73 -8.39 -14.31 -17.43
N THR A 74 -7.16 -13.82 -17.55
CA THR A 74 -6.31 -13.39 -16.43
C THR A 74 -6.50 -11.91 -16.11
N TYR A 75 -6.53 -11.08 -17.17
CA TYR A 75 -6.72 -9.64 -17.03
C TYR A 75 -7.43 -9.06 -18.26
N ASN A 76 -8.42 -8.19 -18.01
CA ASN A 76 -9.13 -7.49 -19.09
C ASN A 76 -8.42 -6.17 -19.40
N PHE A 77 -7.58 -6.14 -20.43
CA PHE A 77 -6.82 -4.97 -20.85
C PHE A 77 -7.66 -3.80 -21.41
N ARG A 78 -8.98 -3.97 -21.61
CA ARG A 78 -9.89 -2.84 -21.82
C ARG A 78 -10.01 -1.92 -20.58
N LYS A 79 -9.55 -2.39 -19.40
CA LYS A 79 -9.54 -1.64 -18.14
C LYS A 79 -8.16 -1.09 -17.80
N ILE A 80 -7.30 -0.92 -18.80
CA ILE A 80 -6.00 -0.26 -18.61
C ILE A 80 -6.24 1.18 -18.10
N LYS A 81 -5.42 1.63 -17.16
CA LYS A 81 -5.63 2.91 -16.49
C LYS A 81 -4.48 3.86 -16.78
N PRO A 82 -4.76 5.15 -17.03
CA PRO A 82 -3.72 6.17 -17.12
C PRO A 82 -2.81 6.21 -15.89
N LYS A 83 -1.59 6.68 -16.07
CA LYS A 83 -0.56 6.81 -15.04
C LYS A 83 -0.15 5.47 -14.40
N ARG A 84 -0.41 4.34 -15.05
CA ARG A 84 0.06 3.03 -14.61
C ARG A 84 1.24 2.59 -15.47
N PRO A 85 2.35 2.14 -14.83
CA PRO A 85 3.53 1.73 -15.55
C PRO A 85 3.31 0.41 -16.30
N TYR A 86 3.97 0.32 -17.43
CA TYR A 86 4.15 -0.93 -18.17
C TYR A 86 5.61 -1.11 -18.58
N THR A 87 5.95 -2.32 -18.91
CA THR A 87 7.31 -2.68 -19.36
C THR A 87 7.22 -3.72 -20.44
N PHE A 88 7.94 -3.49 -21.55
CA PHE A 88 8.24 -4.53 -22.53
C PHE A 88 9.64 -5.09 -22.26
N LEU A 89 9.78 -6.37 -22.44
CA LEU A 89 11.06 -7.09 -22.46
C LEU A 89 11.28 -7.64 -23.85
N PHE A 90 12.41 -7.28 -24.45
CA PHE A 90 12.84 -7.79 -25.77
C PHE A 90 14.15 -8.56 -25.61
N SER A 91 14.41 -9.50 -26.53
CA SER A 91 15.70 -10.15 -26.60
C SER A 91 16.77 -9.14 -27.08
N LYS A 92 18.01 -9.30 -26.59
CA LYS A 92 19.17 -8.48 -27.04
C LYS A 92 19.77 -8.98 -28.34
N ASP A 93 19.15 -9.96 -29.01
CA ASP A 93 19.59 -10.42 -30.32
C ASP A 93 19.25 -9.39 -31.43
N SER A 94 19.79 -9.60 -32.61
CA SER A 94 19.57 -8.72 -33.77
C SER A 94 18.12 -8.61 -34.22
N LEU A 95 17.24 -9.49 -33.74
CA LEU A 95 15.81 -9.52 -34.09
C LEU A 95 14.97 -8.74 -33.12
N ALA A 96 15.51 -8.38 -31.93
CA ALA A 96 14.81 -7.71 -30.85
C ALA A 96 13.41 -8.31 -30.59
N SER A 97 13.35 -9.65 -30.52
CA SER A 97 12.08 -10.38 -30.42
C SER A 97 11.38 -10.12 -29.08
N PRO A 98 10.04 -9.91 -29.06
CA PRO A 98 9.31 -9.64 -27.84
C PRO A 98 9.29 -10.87 -26.93
N VAL A 99 9.67 -10.70 -25.67
CA VAL A 99 9.74 -11.76 -24.66
C VAL A 99 8.55 -11.68 -23.72
N ALA A 100 8.26 -10.50 -23.19
CA ALA A 100 7.13 -10.32 -22.27
C ALA A 100 6.64 -8.86 -22.25
N PHE A 101 5.36 -8.72 -21.89
CA PHE A 101 4.75 -7.44 -21.53
C PHE A 101 4.27 -7.51 -20.08
N ILE A 102 4.67 -6.53 -19.29
CA ILE A 102 4.31 -6.41 -17.88
C ILE A 102 3.47 -5.15 -17.70
N TYR A 103 2.29 -5.28 -17.11
CA TYR A 103 1.43 -4.16 -16.77
C TYR A 103 1.17 -4.14 -15.26
N GLN A 104 1.25 -2.98 -14.63
CA GLN A 104 1.06 -2.81 -13.18
C GLN A 104 -0.24 -2.03 -12.90
N PRO A 105 -1.39 -2.72 -12.74
CA PRO A 105 -2.69 -2.08 -12.49
C PRO A 105 -2.76 -1.39 -11.11
N SER A 106 -1.90 -1.78 -10.17
CA SER A 106 -1.78 -1.19 -8.83
C SER A 106 -0.33 -1.17 -8.39
N MET A 107 -0.04 -0.60 -7.22
CA MET A 107 1.30 -0.66 -6.63
C MET A 107 1.70 -2.08 -6.22
N LEU A 108 0.72 -2.93 -5.93
CA LEU A 108 0.93 -4.30 -5.45
C LEU A 108 0.81 -5.35 -6.54
N ASP A 109 -0.13 -5.18 -7.47
CA ASP A 109 -0.43 -6.17 -8.48
C ASP A 109 0.32 -5.87 -9.78
N TYR A 110 0.78 -6.92 -10.44
CA TYR A 110 1.25 -6.84 -11.81
C TYR A 110 0.79 -8.07 -12.63
N VAL A 111 0.65 -7.86 -13.92
CA VAL A 111 0.28 -8.89 -14.88
C VAL A 111 1.43 -9.07 -15.84
N VAL A 112 1.93 -10.27 -15.96
CA VAL A 112 2.94 -10.66 -16.93
C VAL A 112 2.23 -11.37 -18.07
N VAL A 113 2.41 -10.88 -19.29
CA VAL A 113 2.01 -11.56 -20.53
C VAL A 113 3.28 -12.06 -21.18
N ASN A 114 3.47 -13.39 -21.19
CA ASN A 114 4.55 -14.01 -21.95
C ASN A 114 4.23 -13.92 -23.43
N LEU A 115 5.22 -13.46 -24.24
CA LEU A 115 5.08 -13.27 -25.68
C LEU A 115 5.97 -14.23 -26.46
N LYS A 116 6.95 -14.87 -25.79
CA LYS A 116 7.86 -15.85 -26.36
C LYS A 116 7.18 -17.22 -26.43
N ASP A 117 7.40 -17.97 -27.47
CA ASP A 117 6.95 -19.35 -27.74
C ASP A 117 5.43 -19.56 -27.65
N SER A 118 4.82 -19.30 -26.51
CA SER A 118 3.37 -19.39 -26.31
C SER A 118 2.86 -18.19 -25.52
N VAL A 119 1.81 -17.54 -26.04
CA VAL A 119 1.19 -16.39 -25.34
C VAL A 119 0.29 -16.90 -24.23
N TYR A 120 0.61 -16.48 -23.00
CA TYR A 120 -0.23 -16.65 -21.80
C TYR A 120 -0.05 -15.47 -20.87
N ALA A 121 -1.00 -15.24 -19.98
CA ALA A 121 -0.92 -14.19 -18.96
C ALA A 121 -0.97 -14.80 -17.55
N LYS A 122 -0.24 -14.19 -16.63
CA LYS A 122 -0.24 -14.54 -15.21
C LYS A 122 -0.34 -13.28 -14.37
N LYS A 123 -1.26 -13.28 -13.40
CA LYS A 123 -1.36 -12.20 -12.41
C LYS A 123 -0.50 -12.56 -11.20
N ASN A 124 0.31 -11.62 -10.76
CA ASN A 124 1.20 -11.76 -9.63
C ASN A 124 1.04 -10.56 -8.70
N LYS A 125 1.61 -10.70 -7.49
CA LYS A 125 1.74 -9.60 -6.54
C LYS A 125 3.21 -9.38 -6.22
N LYS A 126 3.57 -8.11 -6.02
CA LYS A 126 4.88 -7.75 -5.48
C LYS A 126 4.98 -8.23 -4.03
N GLU A 127 6.17 -8.57 -3.61
CA GLU A 127 6.46 -8.86 -2.22
C GLU A 127 6.27 -7.61 -1.36
N VAL A 128 5.63 -7.80 -0.21
CA VAL A 128 5.30 -6.72 0.72
C VAL A 128 6.17 -6.87 1.96
N THR A 129 6.99 -5.85 2.23
CA THR A 129 7.73 -5.73 3.47
C THR A 129 6.89 -4.94 4.48
N LEU A 130 6.79 -5.46 5.71
CA LEU A 130 6.15 -4.75 6.82
C LEU A 130 7.21 -4.03 7.64
N ARG A 131 6.97 -2.74 7.93
CA ARG A 131 7.83 -1.95 8.81
C ARG A 131 7.03 -1.41 9.97
N THR A 132 7.59 -1.51 11.17
CA THR A 132 6.97 -1.03 12.41
C THR A 132 7.38 0.41 12.68
N PHE A 133 6.41 1.21 13.09
CA PHE A 133 6.54 2.61 13.44
C PHE A 133 5.85 2.91 14.75
N GLU A 134 6.28 3.99 15.38
CA GLU A 134 5.66 4.56 16.56
C GLU A 134 5.20 5.98 16.24
N ALA A 135 4.08 6.38 16.82
CA ALA A 135 3.63 7.77 16.78
C ALA A 135 2.98 8.14 18.11
N GLN A 136 3.06 9.43 18.45
CA GLN A 136 2.42 10.00 19.64
C GLN A 136 1.98 11.42 19.36
N GLY A 137 0.94 11.87 20.02
CA GLY A 137 0.46 13.23 19.85
C GLY A 137 -0.40 13.70 21.01
N VAL A 138 -0.56 15.03 21.05
CA VAL A 138 -1.48 15.73 21.95
C VAL A 138 -2.57 16.36 21.08
N ILE A 139 -3.81 16.08 21.39
CA ILE A 139 -4.96 16.63 20.65
C ILE A 139 -5.07 18.13 20.93
N THR A 140 -5.04 18.92 19.87
CA THR A 140 -5.21 20.38 19.95
C THR A 140 -6.59 20.83 19.48
N SER A 141 -7.16 20.12 18.50
CA SER A 141 -8.48 20.34 17.93
C SER A 141 -9.20 19.02 17.66
N SER A 142 -8.63 18.19 16.80
CA SER A 142 -9.13 16.84 16.49
C SER A 142 -7.98 15.84 16.35
N LEU A 143 -8.30 14.54 16.43
CA LEU A 143 -7.32 13.48 16.17
C LEU A 143 -6.82 13.54 14.73
N SER A 144 -7.73 13.72 13.77
CA SER A 144 -7.37 13.76 12.34
C SER A 144 -6.39 14.88 12.03
N GLU A 145 -6.64 16.10 12.51
CA GLU A 145 -5.72 17.23 12.32
C GLU A 145 -4.36 17.01 13.01
N THR A 146 -4.36 16.36 14.19
CA THR A 146 -3.11 16.04 14.90
C THR A 146 -2.28 15.03 14.14
N LEU A 147 -2.90 14.03 13.51
CA LEU A 147 -2.23 13.04 12.66
C LEU A 147 -1.73 13.68 11.36
N GLU A 148 -2.53 14.51 10.72
CA GLU A 148 -2.19 15.21 9.49
C GLU A 148 -0.99 16.15 9.67
N ALA A 149 -0.95 16.91 10.77
CA ALA A 149 0.18 17.77 11.12
C ALA A 149 1.50 16.99 11.26
N GLN A 150 1.44 15.71 11.62
CA GLN A 150 2.57 14.80 11.68
C GLN A 150 2.81 14.02 10.38
N ARG A 151 2.05 14.30 9.31
CA ARG A 151 2.08 13.58 8.03
C ARG A 151 1.77 12.09 8.17
N LEU A 152 0.99 11.72 9.17
CA LEU A 152 0.52 10.36 9.39
C LEU A 152 -0.75 10.08 8.57
N SER A 153 -0.97 8.79 8.28
CA SER A 153 -2.16 8.38 7.52
C SER A 153 -3.45 8.72 8.28
N PRO A 154 -4.44 9.35 7.64
CA PRO A 154 -5.77 9.56 8.24
C PRO A 154 -6.47 8.25 8.62
N LEU A 155 -6.10 7.13 8.01
CA LEU A 155 -6.64 5.81 8.35
C LEU A 155 -6.33 5.41 9.80
N LEU A 156 -5.26 5.94 10.40
CA LEU A 156 -4.97 5.72 11.83
C LEU A 156 -6.07 6.27 12.75
N ALA A 157 -6.70 7.39 12.38
CA ALA A 157 -7.83 7.92 13.14
C ALA A 157 -9.04 6.97 13.08
N TYR A 158 -9.28 6.39 11.91
CA TYR A 158 -10.33 5.39 11.74
C TYR A 158 -10.06 4.15 12.59
N ASP A 159 -8.87 3.55 12.47
CA ASP A 159 -8.50 2.34 13.19
C ASP A 159 -8.52 2.56 14.72
N LEU A 160 -8.02 3.72 15.20
CA LEU A 160 -8.10 4.08 16.63
C LEU A 160 -9.55 4.23 17.10
N SER A 161 -10.42 4.84 16.29
CA SER A 161 -11.83 4.98 16.64
C SER A 161 -12.55 3.63 16.69
N ASP A 162 -12.15 2.69 15.87
CA ASP A 162 -12.68 1.32 15.88
C ASP A 162 -12.20 0.53 17.10
N ILE A 163 -10.90 0.58 17.40
CA ILE A 163 -10.30 -0.07 18.58
C ILE A 163 -10.99 0.37 19.87
N TYR A 164 -11.22 1.66 20.04
CA TYR A 164 -11.79 2.25 21.26
C TYR A 164 -13.29 2.51 21.19
N ALA A 165 -13.99 2.03 20.18
CA ALA A 165 -15.42 2.30 19.94
C ALA A 165 -16.33 2.04 21.16
N TRP A 166 -15.98 1.08 22.02
CA TRP A 166 -16.69 0.74 23.23
C TRP A 166 -16.22 1.49 24.49
N SER A 167 -15.14 2.27 24.38
CA SER A 167 -14.47 2.88 25.54
C SER A 167 -14.43 4.39 25.48
N ILE A 168 -14.28 4.98 24.30
CA ILE A 168 -14.09 6.41 24.06
C ILE A 168 -15.06 6.89 22.98
N ASP A 169 -15.73 8.01 23.24
CA ASP A 169 -16.49 8.73 22.21
C ASP A 169 -15.56 9.71 21.48
N PHE A 170 -15.08 9.33 20.32
CA PHE A 170 -14.15 10.13 19.50
C PHE A 170 -14.74 11.45 18.96
N PHE A 171 -16.07 11.64 19.06
CA PHE A 171 -16.71 12.94 18.81
C PHE A 171 -16.60 13.92 19.96
N ARG A 172 -16.08 13.47 21.11
CA ARG A 172 -15.95 14.25 22.34
C ARG A 172 -14.54 14.28 22.89
N LEU A 173 -13.54 14.13 22.01
CA LEU A 173 -12.15 14.33 22.38
C LEU A 173 -11.94 15.78 22.82
N GLU A 174 -11.11 15.95 23.83
CA GLU A 174 -10.82 17.25 24.43
C GLU A 174 -9.39 17.69 24.10
N LYS A 175 -9.21 18.99 24.06
CA LYS A 175 -7.85 19.57 23.94
C LYS A 175 -7.01 19.12 25.14
N GLY A 176 -5.84 18.55 24.83
CA GLY A 176 -4.93 17.98 25.84
C GLY A 176 -5.01 16.47 25.98
N ASP A 177 -6.01 15.80 25.39
CA ASP A 177 -6.01 14.35 25.24
C ASP A 177 -4.76 13.90 24.50
N ARG A 178 -4.26 12.70 24.80
CA ARG A 178 -3.00 12.20 24.25
C ARG A 178 -3.15 10.80 23.68
N PHE A 179 -2.35 10.50 22.68
CA PHE A 179 -2.26 9.14 22.16
C PHE A 179 -0.81 8.72 21.93
N LYS A 180 -0.57 7.41 22.00
CA LYS A 180 0.65 6.73 21.52
C LYS A 180 0.21 5.47 20.81
N ILE A 181 0.85 5.15 19.69
CA ILE A 181 0.53 3.98 18.88
C ILE A 181 1.79 3.31 18.39
N VAL A 182 1.74 1.98 18.30
CA VAL A 182 2.70 1.15 17.57
C VAL A 182 1.93 0.48 16.43
N TYR A 183 2.39 0.69 15.22
CA TYR A 183 1.68 0.24 14.02
C TYR A 183 2.63 -0.21 12.92
N THR A 184 2.14 -1.00 11.98
CA THR A 184 2.91 -1.43 10.81
C THR A 184 2.36 -0.82 9.53
N GLN A 185 3.28 -0.54 8.62
CA GLN A 185 3.00 -0.08 7.25
C GLN A 185 3.53 -1.08 6.25
N LYS A 186 2.89 -1.12 5.09
CA LYS A 186 3.24 -1.96 3.94
C LYS A 186 4.13 -1.19 2.99
N TYR A 187 5.22 -1.82 2.58
CA TYR A 187 6.14 -1.31 1.56
C TYR A 187 6.33 -2.35 0.46
N VAL A 188 6.54 -1.91 -0.76
CA VAL A 188 7.03 -2.72 -1.88
C VAL A 188 8.35 -2.16 -2.37
N ASP A 189 9.17 -3.02 -2.96
CA ASP A 189 10.51 -2.65 -3.45
C ASP A 189 11.32 -1.89 -2.35
N ASP A 190 11.14 -2.30 -1.09
CA ASP A 190 11.73 -1.77 0.16
C ASP A 190 11.54 -0.27 0.44
N SER A 191 11.01 0.51 -0.48
CA SER A 191 10.92 1.97 -0.32
C SER A 191 9.56 2.57 -0.60
N ILE A 192 8.73 1.90 -1.38
CA ILE A 192 7.46 2.46 -1.84
C ILE A 192 6.36 2.13 -0.82
N TYR A 193 5.88 3.15 -0.11
CA TYR A 193 4.74 3.03 0.79
C TYR A 193 3.46 2.68 0.02
N VAL A 194 2.79 1.61 0.43
CA VAL A 194 1.55 1.14 -0.23
C VAL A 194 0.33 1.13 0.69
N GLY A 195 0.50 1.49 1.94
CA GLY A 195 -0.62 1.66 2.88
C GLY A 195 -0.32 1.24 4.31
N LEU A 196 -1.25 1.59 5.19
CA LEU A 196 -1.28 1.12 6.57
C LEU A 196 -1.57 -0.38 6.58
N ASN A 197 -0.91 -1.11 7.49
CA ASN A 197 -1.23 -2.51 7.73
C ASN A 197 -2.20 -2.63 8.90
N ARG A 198 -1.73 -2.41 10.13
CA ARG A 198 -2.56 -2.44 11.35
C ARG A 198 -1.84 -1.77 12.53
N ILE A 199 -2.62 -1.46 13.55
CA ILE A 199 -2.12 -1.03 14.86
C ILE A 199 -1.93 -2.29 15.72
N HIS A 200 -0.79 -2.38 16.42
CA HIS A 200 -0.47 -3.48 17.35
C HIS A 200 -0.71 -3.11 18.80
N ALA A 201 -0.43 -1.87 19.14
CA ALA A 201 -0.68 -1.35 20.47
C ALA A 201 -1.07 0.12 20.38
N ALA A 202 -1.97 0.53 21.26
CA ALA A 202 -2.36 1.91 21.40
C ALA A 202 -2.55 2.26 22.87
N TYR A 203 -2.18 3.48 23.20
CA TYR A 203 -2.50 4.15 24.45
C TYR A 203 -3.25 5.42 24.10
N PHE A 204 -4.38 5.65 24.76
CA PHE A 204 -5.15 6.88 24.63
C PHE A 204 -5.47 7.44 26.03
N GLU A 205 -5.13 8.70 26.26
CA GLU A 205 -5.53 9.41 27.47
C GLU A 205 -6.67 10.36 27.12
N HIS A 206 -7.87 10.07 27.62
CA HIS A 206 -9.05 10.91 27.43
C HIS A 206 -9.54 11.39 28.81
N ARG A 207 -9.64 12.71 28.99
CA ARG A 207 -10.03 13.33 30.27
C ARG A 207 -9.16 12.87 31.46
N LYS A 208 -7.85 12.78 31.23
CA LYS A 208 -6.85 12.30 32.21
C LYS A 208 -7.03 10.83 32.62
N LYS A 209 -7.88 10.08 31.93
CA LYS A 209 -8.06 8.65 32.14
C LYS A 209 -7.31 7.87 31.06
N PRO A 210 -6.41 6.93 31.45
CA PRO A 210 -5.69 6.10 30.50
C PRO A 210 -6.58 4.97 29.97
N TYR A 211 -6.39 4.65 28.68
CA TYR A 211 -6.99 3.51 27.99
C TYR A 211 -5.89 2.82 27.19
N TYR A 212 -5.66 1.55 27.49
CA TYR A 212 -4.70 0.73 26.78
C TYR A 212 -5.43 -0.18 25.80
N ALA A 213 -4.81 -0.44 24.67
CA ALA A 213 -5.25 -1.41 23.68
C ALA A 213 -4.04 -2.19 23.17
N ILE A 214 -4.01 -3.47 23.46
CA ILE A 214 -2.92 -4.37 23.06
C ILE A 214 -3.54 -5.43 22.16
N GLU A 215 -3.02 -5.55 20.93
CA GLU A 215 -3.43 -6.56 19.99
C GLU A 215 -3.03 -7.95 20.48
N PHE A 216 -3.96 -8.89 20.45
CA PHE A 216 -3.71 -10.28 20.76
C PHE A 216 -4.53 -11.19 19.86
N GLU A 217 -3.95 -12.29 19.40
CA GLU A 217 -4.64 -13.30 18.62
C GLU A 217 -5.42 -14.22 19.56
N SER A 218 -6.74 -13.97 19.67
CA SER A 218 -7.64 -14.67 20.60
C SER A 218 -8.07 -16.05 20.11
N ASP A 219 -7.98 -16.31 18.81
CA ASP A 219 -8.27 -17.61 18.19
C ASP A 219 -7.29 -17.85 17.04
N GLU A 220 -6.24 -18.63 17.29
CA GLU A 220 -5.22 -18.99 16.32
C GLU A 220 -5.79 -19.79 15.14
N VAL A 221 -6.80 -20.64 15.38
CA VAL A 221 -7.40 -21.50 14.34
C VAL A 221 -8.18 -20.68 13.32
N ARG A 222 -8.86 -19.62 13.80
CA ARG A 222 -9.66 -18.71 12.96
C ARG A 222 -8.90 -17.44 12.56
N GLY A 223 -7.70 -17.21 13.12
CA GLY A 223 -6.92 -15.98 12.91
C GLY A 223 -7.65 -14.73 13.45
N ILE A 224 -8.40 -14.88 14.55
CA ILE A 224 -9.14 -13.76 15.13
C ILE A 224 -8.22 -12.97 16.04
N THR A 225 -8.02 -11.71 15.70
CA THR A 225 -7.23 -10.77 16.47
C THR A 225 -8.15 -9.74 17.12
N GLU A 226 -7.97 -9.51 18.41
CA GLU A 226 -8.77 -8.57 19.20
C GLU A 226 -7.87 -7.70 20.08
N PHE A 227 -8.43 -6.64 20.64
CA PHE A 227 -7.71 -5.73 21.53
C PHE A 227 -8.12 -5.92 22.98
N PHE A 228 -7.12 -5.91 23.86
CA PHE A 228 -7.28 -6.10 25.30
C PHE A 228 -6.67 -4.91 26.07
N ASP A 229 -7.26 -4.62 27.23
CA ASP A 229 -6.71 -3.64 28.15
C ASP A 229 -5.51 -4.21 28.94
N GLU A 230 -4.90 -3.39 29.82
CA GLU A 230 -3.75 -3.75 30.67
C GLU A 230 -4.05 -4.87 31.68
N LYS A 231 -5.34 -5.23 31.83
CA LYS A 231 -5.80 -6.32 32.71
C LYS A 231 -6.19 -7.57 31.94
N GLY A 232 -5.95 -7.60 30.64
CA GLY A 232 -6.34 -8.69 29.75
C GLY A 232 -7.85 -8.78 29.50
N LYS A 233 -8.59 -7.70 29.72
CA LYS A 233 -10.01 -7.65 29.41
C LYS A 233 -10.20 -7.18 27.98
N ASN A 234 -10.99 -7.94 27.19
CA ASN A 234 -11.34 -7.57 25.82
C ASN A 234 -12.02 -6.19 25.79
N LEU A 235 -11.57 -5.32 24.88
CA LEU A 235 -12.15 -3.99 24.70
C LEU A 235 -13.54 -4.00 24.08
N ARG A 236 -13.89 -5.03 23.35
CA ARG A 236 -15.28 -5.22 22.87
C ARG A 236 -16.23 -5.43 24.03
N ARG A 237 -17.30 -4.65 24.05
CA ARG A 237 -18.37 -4.71 25.05
C ARG A 237 -19.72 -4.92 24.38
N ALA A 238 -20.76 -5.22 25.17
CA ALA A 238 -22.11 -5.41 24.65
C ALA A 238 -22.70 -4.14 24.00
N PHE A 239 -22.23 -2.95 24.39
CA PHE A 239 -22.74 -1.67 23.90
C PHE A 239 -21.61 -0.75 23.48
N LEU A 240 -21.73 -0.16 22.29
CA LEU A 240 -20.85 0.88 21.79
C LEU A 240 -21.04 2.20 22.55
N GLN A 241 -19.97 2.96 22.76
CA GLN A 241 -20.05 4.35 23.26
C GLN A 241 -20.68 5.27 22.20
N ALA A 242 -20.40 5.03 20.93
CA ALA A 242 -21.06 5.67 19.78
C ALA A 242 -21.60 4.55 18.86
N PRO A 243 -22.93 4.38 18.74
CA PRO A 243 -23.54 3.24 18.05
C PRO A 243 -23.32 3.23 16.53
N VAL A 244 -22.89 4.35 15.97
CA VAL A 244 -22.60 4.48 14.53
C VAL A 244 -21.30 5.24 14.35
N GLN A 245 -20.33 4.64 13.67
CA GLN A 245 -19.04 5.26 13.39
C GLN A 245 -19.21 6.47 12.45
N PHE A 246 -18.45 7.54 12.71
CA PHE A 246 -18.41 8.77 11.89
C PHE A 246 -19.78 9.38 11.62
N SER A 247 -20.77 9.14 12.49
CA SER A 247 -22.08 9.73 12.42
C SER A 247 -22.14 11.07 13.13
N ARG A 248 -23.06 11.92 12.72
CA ARG A 248 -23.43 13.11 13.50
C ARG A 248 -24.62 12.82 14.39
N ILE A 249 -24.65 13.40 15.60
CA ILE A 249 -25.85 13.40 16.41
C ILE A 249 -26.86 14.36 15.77
N SER A 250 -27.95 13.83 15.24
CA SER A 250 -29.02 14.62 14.63
C SER A 250 -30.03 15.13 15.65
N SER A 251 -30.24 14.39 16.75
CA SER A 251 -31.10 14.82 17.86
C SER A 251 -30.61 14.21 19.17
N ARG A 252 -30.54 15.01 20.23
CA ARG A 252 -30.14 14.56 21.57
C ARG A 252 -31.34 14.18 22.40
N TYR A 253 -31.15 13.37 23.45
CA TYR A 253 -32.12 13.14 24.50
C TYR A 253 -32.63 14.47 25.06
N ASN A 254 -33.94 14.68 25.07
CA ASN A 254 -34.53 15.89 25.60
C ASN A 254 -35.99 15.61 26.03
N LYS A 255 -36.28 15.71 27.32
CA LYS A 255 -37.65 15.50 27.87
C LYS A 255 -38.67 16.53 27.35
N ARG A 256 -38.21 17.68 26.82
CA ARG A 256 -39.06 18.80 26.38
C ARG A 256 -38.56 19.35 25.03
N ARG A 257 -38.44 18.49 24.00
CA ARG A 257 -38.03 18.89 22.67
C ARG A 257 -39.18 19.61 21.95
N ARG A 258 -38.98 20.88 21.57
CA ARG A 258 -39.90 21.61 20.71
C ARG A 258 -39.72 21.15 19.25
N ILE A 259 -40.78 20.68 18.63
CA ILE A 259 -40.79 20.30 17.22
C ILE A 259 -41.40 21.48 16.46
N SER A 260 -40.54 22.20 15.72
CA SER A 260 -40.94 23.42 14.99
C SER A 260 -42.06 23.16 13.97
N TYR A 261 -42.02 22.01 13.30
CA TYR A 261 -43.04 21.62 12.32
C TYR A 261 -44.43 21.42 12.89
N TYR A 262 -44.53 20.89 14.12
CA TYR A 262 -45.84 20.63 14.77
C TYR A 262 -46.26 21.66 15.82
N GLY A 263 -45.40 22.66 16.10
CA GLY A 263 -45.69 23.75 17.06
C GLY A 263 -45.83 23.31 18.52
N HIS A 264 -45.68 22.04 18.86
CA HIS A 264 -45.81 21.51 20.22
C HIS A 264 -44.53 20.87 20.75
N THR A 265 -44.50 20.65 22.06
CA THR A 265 -43.37 20.01 22.74
C THR A 265 -43.67 18.52 22.90
N LYS A 266 -42.72 17.67 22.43
CA LYS A 266 -42.77 16.22 22.59
C LYS A 266 -41.45 15.73 23.20
N PRO A 267 -41.45 14.83 24.18
CA PRO A 267 -40.24 14.27 24.71
C PRO A 267 -39.52 13.39 23.67
N HIS A 268 -38.20 13.43 23.68
CA HIS A 268 -37.33 12.57 22.91
C HIS A 268 -36.47 11.78 23.87
N TYR A 269 -36.81 10.52 24.08
CA TYR A 269 -36.17 9.64 25.07
C TYR A 269 -34.93 8.90 24.54
N GLY A 270 -34.41 9.29 23.38
CA GLY A 270 -33.22 8.71 22.75
C GLY A 270 -32.28 9.76 22.21
N THR A 271 -31.19 9.31 21.65
CA THR A 271 -30.27 10.12 20.84
C THR A 271 -30.28 9.56 19.42
N ASP A 272 -30.59 10.42 18.44
CA ASP A 272 -30.61 10.03 17.04
C ASP A 272 -29.24 10.30 16.41
N PHE A 273 -28.70 9.31 15.75
CA PHE A 273 -27.49 9.40 14.97
C PHE A 273 -27.84 9.38 13.48
N ALA A 274 -27.22 10.25 12.71
CA ALA A 274 -27.38 10.28 11.26
C ALA A 274 -26.03 9.93 10.61
N ALA A 275 -26.06 8.95 9.73
CA ALA A 275 -24.91 8.51 8.94
C ALA A 275 -25.32 8.33 7.48
N ALA A 276 -24.34 8.18 6.58
CA ALA A 276 -24.60 7.88 5.19
C ALA A 276 -25.27 6.50 5.04
N VAL A 277 -26.08 6.34 3.99
CA VAL A 277 -26.70 5.04 3.68
C VAL A 277 -25.60 4.00 3.42
N GLY A 278 -25.71 2.83 4.08
CA GLY A 278 -24.71 1.76 4.01
C GLY A 278 -23.65 1.78 5.12
N THR A 279 -23.72 2.76 6.04
CA THR A 279 -22.86 2.73 7.24
C THR A 279 -23.27 1.56 8.14
N PRO A 280 -22.35 0.67 8.54
CA PRO A 280 -22.66 -0.44 9.44
C PRO A 280 -23.04 0.10 10.84
N ILE A 281 -23.94 -0.64 11.50
CA ILE A 281 -24.45 -0.34 12.85
C ILE A 281 -23.86 -1.36 13.83
#